data_a8349153bf23a9387c1277a489f825cf
#
_entry.id   a8349153bf23a9387c1277a489f825cf
#
_cell.length_a   1.000
_cell.length_b   1.000
_cell.length_c   1.000
_cell.angle_alpha   90.00
_cell.angle_beta   90.00
_cell.angle_gamma   90.00
#
_symmetry.space_group_name_H-M   'P 1'
#
loop_
_entity.id
_entity.type
_entity.pdbx_description
1 polymer ?
#
loop_
_entity_poly.entity_id
_entity_poly.type
_entity_poly.pdbx_seq_one_letter_code
_entity_poly.pdbx_strand_id
1 'polypeptide(L)'
;MKLLTKVNDYENTIELANNLKGNYDNEVIFHCYWNGSLSEKHLYSIMSCYYFNVVNNKKNKIILWLEHNKANHINVELSKYCEMKYFSIEKEKSNITCLKHFKLYNFGRIAFYSDLVRLILLYNYGGCWFDLDCFFLKSFEPLFFNFKNEICVYRWEYKMYPNNAIFICLEPKSSKLENNINFFIKNNKGFGFQKSKITFNTKELDMLVLPCSWFDGSWIENPYNITQWNS
;
A
#
# COMPACT_ATOMS: atom_id res chain seq x y z
N MET A 1 0.24 11.39 12.73
CA MET A 1 1.17 10.36 12.20
C MET A 1 2.42 10.29 13.07
N LYS A 2 2.95 9.08 13.25
CA LYS A 2 4.17 8.80 14.02
C LYS A 2 5.25 8.36 13.04
N LEU A 3 6.44 8.96 13.11
CA LEU A 3 7.60 8.51 12.36
C LEU A 3 8.31 7.39 13.13
N LEU A 4 8.66 6.29 12.46
CA LEU A 4 9.43 5.22 13.08
C LEU A 4 10.87 5.68 13.35
N THR A 5 11.46 6.46 12.44
CA THR A 5 12.80 7.01 12.57
C THR A 5 12.83 8.49 12.21
N LYS A 6 13.89 9.19 12.62
CA LYS A 6 14.16 10.52 12.10
C LYS A 6 14.48 10.47 10.61
N VAL A 7 14.23 11.56 9.91
CA VAL A 7 14.68 11.75 8.52
C VAL A 7 16.21 11.74 8.51
N ASN A 8 16.85 11.20 7.48
CA ASN A 8 18.30 11.16 7.29
C ASN A 8 19.09 10.26 8.27
N ASP A 9 18.43 9.28 8.88
CA ASP A 9 19.08 8.31 9.75
C ASP A 9 19.13 6.92 9.07
N TYR A 10 19.91 6.86 7.98
CA TYR A 10 19.98 5.66 7.12
C TYR A 10 20.58 4.45 7.85
N GLU A 11 21.65 4.65 8.60
CA GLU A 11 22.31 3.56 9.35
C GLU A 11 21.35 2.96 10.39
N ASN A 12 20.67 3.80 11.14
CA ASN A 12 19.66 3.36 12.09
C ASN A 12 18.48 2.64 11.41
N THR A 13 18.08 3.06 10.19
CA THR A 13 17.02 2.36 9.46
C THR A 13 17.43 0.96 9.00
N ILE A 14 18.70 0.75 8.64
CA ILE A 14 19.25 -0.58 8.33
C ILE A 14 19.29 -1.45 9.57
N GLU A 15 19.81 -0.93 10.67
CA GLU A 15 19.87 -1.66 11.94
C GLU A 15 18.48 -2.09 12.40
N LEU A 16 17.51 -1.17 12.35
CA LEU A 16 16.11 -1.47 12.68
C LEU A 16 15.55 -2.56 11.76
N ALA A 17 15.79 -2.49 10.44
CA ALA A 17 15.32 -3.52 9.51
C ALA A 17 15.92 -4.90 9.80
N ASN A 18 17.20 -4.95 10.15
CA ASN A 18 17.88 -6.20 10.52
C ASN A 18 17.39 -6.79 11.85
N ASN A 19 16.88 -5.94 12.73
CA ASN A 19 16.33 -6.33 14.03
C ASN A 19 14.85 -6.75 13.96
N LEU A 20 14.13 -6.43 12.85
CA LEU A 20 12.78 -6.92 12.67
C LEU A 20 12.79 -8.44 12.47
N LYS A 21 12.18 -9.15 13.41
CA LYS A 21 12.10 -10.62 13.40
C LYS A 21 10.69 -11.05 13.80
N GLY A 22 10.34 -12.25 13.43
CA GLY A 22 9.09 -12.89 13.77
C GLY A 22 8.26 -13.23 12.54
N ASN A 23 7.37 -14.18 12.74
CA ASN A 23 6.41 -14.62 11.74
C ASN A 23 5.01 -14.19 12.16
N TYR A 24 4.21 -13.80 11.22
CA TYR A 24 2.81 -13.44 11.43
C TYR A 24 1.93 -14.64 11.07
N ASP A 25 1.24 -15.19 12.06
CA ASP A 25 0.55 -16.49 11.91
C ASP A 25 -0.81 -16.41 11.21
N ASN A 26 -1.37 -15.22 11.07
CA ASN A 26 -2.67 -15.05 10.40
C ASN A 26 -2.50 -14.86 8.90
N GLU A 27 -3.58 -15.14 8.14
CA GLU A 27 -3.65 -14.83 6.72
C GLU A 27 -3.48 -13.33 6.47
N VAL A 28 -2.67 -12.98 5.49
CA VAL A 28 -2.58 -11.61 4.96
C VAL A 28 -2.99 -11.60 3.50
N ILE A 29 -3.93 -10.71 3.18
CA ILE A 29 -4.34 -10.46 1.81
C ILE A 29 -3.49 -9.33 1.25
N PHE A 30 -2.77 -9.59 0.16
CA PHE A 30 -2.08 -8.57 -0.61
C PHE A 30 -3.01 -8.06 -1.70
N HIS A 31 -3.35 -6.77 -1.64
CA HIS A 31 -4.25 -6.12 -2.59
C HIS A 31 -3.47 -5.29 -3.59
N CYS A 32 -3.81 -5.41 -4.85
CA CYS A 32 -3.42 -4.49 -5.90
C CYS A 32 -4.61 -4.22 -6.82
N TYR A 33 -4.56 -3.11 -7.56
CA TYR A 33 -5.65 -2.68 -8.42
C TYR A 33 -5.13 -2.17 -9.75
N TRP A 34 -5.87 -2.48 -10.81
CA TRP A 34 -5.55 -1.96 -12.12
C TRP A 34 -6.81 -1.60 -12.94
N ASN A 35 -6.71 -0.47 -13.62
CA ASN A 35 -7.72 -0.04 -14.59
C ASN A 35 -7.03 0.14 -15.94
N GLY A 36 -7.19 -0.82 -16.84
CA GLY A 36 -6.58 -0.82 -18.16
C GLY A 36 -6.01 -2.18 -18.56
N SER A 37 -5.20 -2.20 -19.60
CA SER A 37 -4.52 -3.41 -20.07
C SER A 37 -3.35 -3.76 -19.17
N LEU A 38 -3.25 -5.03 -18.77
CA LEU A 38 -2.13 -5.55 -18.01
C LEU A 38 -0.93 -5.80 -18.94
N SER A 39 0.27 -5.71 -18.41
CA SER A 39 1.53 -5.92 -19.11
C SER A 39 2.46 -6.79 -18.28
N GLU A 40 3.59 -7.20 -18.84
CA GLU A 40 4.62 -7.97 -18.16
C GLU A 40 5.14 -7.31 -16.87
N LYS A 41 5.22 -5.99 -16.86
CA LYS A 41 5.58 -5.23 -15.65
C LYS A 41 4.68 -5.58 -14.46
N HIS A 42 3.37 -5.64 -14.69
CA HIS A 42 2.39 -5.99 -13.66
C HIS A 42 2.51 -7.47 -13.25
N LEU A 43 2.78 -8.35 -14.23
CA LEU A 43 3.05 -9.76 -13.96
C LEU A 43 4.27 -9.92 -13.04
N TYR A 44 5.39 -9.29 -13.35
CA TYR A 44 6.61 -9.39 -12.52
C TYR A 44 6.42 -8.79 -11.12
N SER A 45 5.67 -7.71 -10.99
CA SER A 45 5.30 -7.16 -9.67
C SER A 45 4.58 -8.20 -8.82
N ILE A 46 3.52 -8.82 -9.36
CA ILE A 46 2.73 -9.84 -8.67
C ILE A 46 3.56 -11.10 -8.39
N MET A 47 4.38 -11.56 -9.36
CA MET A 47 5.28 -12.69 -9.17
C MET A 47 6.26 -12.47 -8.03
N SER A 48 6.84 -11.26 -7.93
CA SER A 48 7.74 -10.93 -6.82
C SER A 48 7.03 -10.97 -5.47
N CYS A 49 5.81 -10.43 -5.39
CA CYS A 49 4.98 -10.53 -4.18
C CYS A 49 4.69 -11.99 -3.83
N TYR A 50 4.26 -12.79 -4.81
CA TYR A 50 3.96 -14.21 -4.64
C TYR A 50 5.17 -14.99 -4.10
N TYR A 51 6.34 -14.80 -4.72
CA TYR A 51 7.56 -15.50 -4.34
C TYR A 51 7.96 -15.20 -2.90
N PHE A 52 8.01 -13.94 -2.51
CA PHE A 52 8.50 -13.55 -1.19
C PHE A 52 7.47 -13.68 -0.07
N ASN A 53 6.17 -13.58 -0.37
CA ASN A 53 5.15 -13.45 0.67
C ASN A 53 4.10 -14.57 0.67
N VAL A 54 3.95 -15.33 -0.43
CA VAL A 54 2.93 -16.40 -0.50
C VAL A 54 3.58 -17.79 -0.50
N VAL A 55 4.67 -17.99 -1.24
CA VAL A 55 5.35 -19.30 -1.30
C VAL A 55 5.78 -19.79 0.09
N ASN A 56 6.35 -18.89 0.89
CA ASN A 56 6.84 -19.19 2.23
C ASN A 56 5.73 -19.23 3.30
N ASN A 57 4.64 -18.51 3.07
CA ASN A 57 3.46 -18.54 3.92
C ASN A 57 2.20 -18.76 3.08
N LYS A 58 1.83 -20.05 2.91
CA LYS A 58 0.71 -20.47 2.08
C LYS A 58 -0.67 -20.01 2.57
N LYS A 59 -0.76 -19.40 3.74
CA LYS A 59 -1.97 -18.74 4.23
C LYS A 59 -2.21 -17.41 3.51
N ASN A 60 -1.13 -16.74 3.10
CA ASN A 60 -1.22 -15.47 2.40
C ASN A 60 -1.75 -15.65 0.97
N LYS A 61 -2.42 -14.63 0.46
CA LYS A 61 -2.91 -14.61 -0.92
C LYS A 61 -2.82 -13.22 -1.53
N ILE A 62 -2.81 -13.16 -2.84
CA ILE A 62 -2.82 -11.92 -3.62
C ILE A 62 -4.17 -11.81 -4.32
N ILE A 63 -4.81 -10.65 -4.22
CA ILE A 63 -6.03 -10.32 -4.97
C ILE A 63 -5.73 -9.12 -5.87
N LEU A 64 -5.79 -9.37 -7.18
CA LEU A 64 -5.76 -8.33 -8.20
C LEU A 64 -7.19 -7.86 -8.48
N TRP A 65 -7.47 -6.60 -8.16
CA TRP A 65 -8.76 -5.98 -8.41
C TRP A 65 -8.76 -5.27 -9.76
N LEU A 66 -9.76 -5.53 -10.58
CA LEU A 66 -9.90 -5.01 -11.94
C LEU A 66 -11.24 -4.28 -12.09
N GLU A 67 -11.26 -3.11 -12.72
CA GLU A 67 -12.52 -2.46 -13.08
C GLU A 67 -13.14 -3.02 -14.35
N HIS A 68 -12.30 -3.35 -15.33
CA HIS A 68 -12.74 -3.85 -16.63
C HIS A 68 -11.94 -5.07 -17.02
N ASN A 69 -12.65 -6.06 -17.56
CA ASN A 69 -12.00 -7.25 -18.09
C ASN A 69 -11.63 -7.02 -19.56
N LYS A 70 -10.37 -6.72 -19.80
CA LYS A 70 -9.77 -6.95 -21.12
C LYS A 70 -8.90 -8.19 -21.01
N ALA A 71 -9.50 -9.34 -21.27
CA ALA A 71 -8.77 -10.61 -21.29
C ALA A 71 -7.61 -10.52 -22.30
N ASN A 72 -6.43 -10.86 -21.86
CA ASN A 72 -5.23 -11.03 -22.67
C ASN A 72 -4.41 -12.20 -22.13
N HIS A 73 -3.31 -12.59 -22.82
CA HIS A 73 -2.45 -13.68 -22.39
C HIS A 73 -1.84 -13.46 -21.01
N ILE A 74 -1.61 -12.20 -20.59
CA ILE A 74 -1.09 -11.85 -19.26
C ILE A 74 -2.08 -12.28 -18.17
N ASN A 75 -3.40 -12.16 -18.40
CA ASN A 75 -4.39 -12.58 -17.41
C ASN A 75 -4.31 -14.08 -17.12
N VAL A 76 -4.06 -14.90 -18.14
CA VAL A 76 -3.89 -16.35 -17.98
C VAL A 76 -2.65 -16.64 -17.13
N GLU A 77 -1.55 -15.96 -17.38
CA GLU A 77 -0.33 -16.15 -16.60
C GLU A 77 -0.52 -15.67 -15.15
N LEU A 78 -1.13 -14.51 -14.94
CA LEU A 78 -1.41 -13.94 -13.62
C LEU A 78 -2.28 -14.85 -12.75
N SER A 79 -3.21 -15.59 -13.34
CA SER A 79 -4.08 -16.52 -12.60
C SER A 79 -3.34 -17.62 -11.84
N LYS A 80 -2.06 -17.85 -12.16
CA LYS A 80 -1.19 -18.79 -11.42
C LYS A 80 -0.69 -18.23 -10.09
N TYR A 81 -0.70 -16.90 -9.93
CA TYR A 81 -0.04 -16.19 -8.82
C TYR A 81 -1.03 -15.41 -7.96
N CYS A 82 -2.20 -15.04 -8.51
CA CYS A 82 -3.17 -14.24 -7.79
C CYS A 82 -4.61 -14.59 -8.16
N GLU A 83 -5.52 -14.31 -7.25
CA GLU A 83 -6.95 -14.29 -7.52
C GLU A 83 -7.31 -12.95 -8.19
N MET A 84 -8.05 -13.00 -9.31
CA MET A 84 -8.55 -11.80 -9.99
C MET A 84 -10.01 -11.56 -9.63
N LYS A 85 -10.32 -10.34 -9.16
CA LYS A 85 -11.68 -9.93 -8.80
C LYS A 85 -12.07 -8.63 -9.50
N TYR A 86 -13.36 -8.51 -9.80
CA TYR A 86 -13.90 -7.24 -10.29
C TYR A 86 -14.18 -6.30 -9.12
N PHE A 87 -13.66 -5.08 -9.24
CA PHE A 87 -13.91 -4.01 -8.29
C PHE A 87 -15.16 -3.24 -8.68
N SER A 88 -16.07 -3.04 -7.73
CA SER A 88 -17.22 -2.17 -7.87
C SER A 88 -17.22 -1.18 -6.72
N ILE A 89 -16.93 0.08 -7.02
CA ILE A 89 -16.86 1.14 -5.99
C ILE A 89 -18.18 1.28 -5.23
N GLU A 90 -19.32 1.17 -5.91
CA GLU A 90 -20.64 1.31 -5.28
C GLU A 90 -20.92 0.19 -4.27
N LYS A 91 -20.52 -1.04 -4.61
CA LYS A 91 -20.61 -2.19 -3.73
C LYS A 91 -19.68 -2.03 -2.53
N GLU A 92 -18.41 -1.77 -2.80
CA GLU A 92 -17.37 -1.82 -1.77
C GLU A 92 -17.47 -0.64 -0.78
N LYS A 93 -17.80 0.57 -1.24
CA LYS A 93 -17.98 1.75 -0.37
C LYS A 93 -19.21 1.65 0.54
N SER A 94 -20.22 0.86 0.15
CA SER A 94 -21.46 0.72 0.93
C SER A 94 -21.23 0.15 2.33
N ASN A 95 -20.14 -0.58 2.51
CA ASN A 95 -19.73 -1.17 3.78
C ASN A 95 -19.08 -0.14 4.74
N ILE A 96 -18.80 1.07 4.27
CA ILE A 96 -18.09 2.11 5.03
C ILE A 96 -19.05 3.26 5.31
N THR A 97 -19.41 3.43 6.57
CA THR A 97 -20.46 4.38 6.99
C THR A 97 -20.22 5.78 6.45
N CYS A 98 -19.00 6.30 6.56
CA CYS A 98 -18.68 7.65 6.11
C CYS A 98 -18.61 7.81 4.58
N LEU A 99 -18.47 6.71 3.83
CA LEU A 99 -18.46 6.73 2.36
C LEU A 99 -19.81 6.41 1.74
N LYS A 100 -20.77 5.87 2.50
CA LYS A 100 -22.07 5.41 2.00
C LYS A 100 -22.81 6.48 1.16
N HIS A 101 -22.78 7.71 1.61
CA HIS A 101 -23.41 8.84 0.92
C HIS A 101 -22.41 9.77 0.23
N PHE A 102 -21.14 9.40 0.24
CA PHE A 102 -20.11 10.20 -0.41
C PHE A 102 -20.26 10.12 -1.94
N LYS A 103 -20.48 11.26 -2.57
CA LYS A 103 -20.61 11.36 -4.03
C LYS A 103 -19.23 11.46 -4.64
N LEU A 104 -18.90 10.51 -5.50
CA LEU A 104 -17.65 10.45 -6.23
C LEU A 104 -17.70 11.38 -7.45
N TYR A 105 -17.63 12.69 -7.22
CA TYR A 105 -17.53 13.64 -8.33
C TYR A 105 -16.12 13.59 -8.91
N ASN A 106 -16.03 13.19 -10.17
CA ASN A 106 -14.87 13.33 -11.08
C ASN A 106 -13.50 13.33 -10.38
N PHE A 107 -13.03 12.17 -10.00
CA PHE A 107 -11.60 11.98 -9.77
C PHE A 107 -10.87 12.10 -11.12
N GLY A 108 -10.60 13.28 -11.60
CA GLY A 108 -10.06 13.57 -12.94
C GLY A 108 -8.72 12.89 -13.29
N ARG A 109 -8.22 12.00 -12.41
CA ARG A 109 -7.05 11.15 -12.62
C ARG A 109 -7.24 9.80 -11.96
N ILE A 110 -6.93 8.72 -12.67
CA ILE A 110 -6.96 7.32 -12.21
C ILE A 110 -6.19 7.12 -10.89
N ALA A 111 -5.04 7.81 -10.74
CA ALA A 111 -4.23 7.73 -9.52
C ALA A 111 -4.99 8.13 -8.24
N PHE A 112 -5.86 9.14 -8.32
CA PHE A 112 -6.64 9.58 -7.15
C PHE A 112 -7.79 8.65 -6.81
N TYR A 113 -8.31 7.98 -7.83
CA TYR A 113 -9.29 6.93 -7.63
C TYR A 113 -8.66 5.71 -6.96
N SER A 114 -7.46 5.33 -7.39
CA SER A 114 -6.67 4.28 -6.74
C SER A 114 -6.39 4.56 -5.26
N ASP A 115 -6.16 5.82 -4.87
CA ASP A 115 -5.99 6.19 -3.46
C ASP A 115 -7.25 5.90 -2.63
N LEU A 116 -8.45 6.08 -3.19
CA LEU A 116 -9.69 5.72 -2.52
C LEU A 116 -9.89 4.20 -2.51
N VAL A 117 -9.61 3.53 -3.63
CA VAL A 117 -9.74 2.07 -3.75
C VAL A 117 -8.94 1.35 -2.67
N ARG A 118 -7.66 1.75 -2.45
CA ARG A 118 -6.81 1.13 -1.42
C ARG A 118 -7.37 1.27 -0.01
N LEU A 119 -7.93 2.43 0.32
CA LEU A 119 -8.53 2.66 1.64
C LEU A 119 -9.78 1.80 1.84
N ILE A 120 -10.64 1.69 0.82
CA ILE A 120 -11.85 0.88 0.84
C ILE A 120 -11.50 -0.60 1.01
N LEU A 121 -10.54 -1.11 0.23
CA LEU A 121 -10.16 -2.52 0.28
C LEU A 121 -9.51 -2.88 1.60
N LEU A 122 -8.60 -2.06 2.10
CA LEU A 122 -7.98 -2.29 3.40
C LEU A 122 -8.98 -2.19 4.54
N TYR A 123 -9.98 -1.30 4.45
CA TYR A 123 -11.04 -1.25 5.46
C TYR A 123 -11.91 -2.50 5.42
N ASN A 124 -12.33 -2.93 4.23
CA ASN A 124 -13.24 -4.07 4.11
C ASN A 124 -12.58 -5.40 4.46
N TYR A 125 -11.33 -5.58 4.07
CA TYR A 125 -10.66 -6.89 4.08
C TYR A 125 -9.42 -6.97 4.95
N GLY A 126 -8.87 -5.85 5.37
CA GLY A 126 -7.55 -5.79 6.00
C GLY A 126 -6.43 -6.16 5.03
N GLY A 127 -5.18 -6.25 5.52
CA GLY A 127 -4.05 -6.76 4.76
C GLY A 127 -3.05 -5.69 4.33
N CYS A 128 -2.45 -5.90 3.16
CA CYS A 128 -1.39 -5.08 2.61
C CYS A 128 -1.73 -4.67 1.18
N TRP A 129 -1.77 -3.37 0.92
CA TRP A 129 -1.83 -2.83 -0.44
C TRP A 129 -0.43 -2.65 -1.01
N PHE A 130 -0.27 -2.90 -2.31
CA PHE A 130 0.90 -2.52 -3.09
C PHE A 130 0.51 -2.01 -4.47
N ASP A 131 1.20 -0.97 -4.94
CA ASP A 131 1.06 -0.51 -6.32
C ASP A 131 1.77 -1.47 -7.28
N LEU A 132 1.22 -1.68 -8.48
CA LEU A 132 1.72 -2.67 -9.47
C LEU A 132 3.04 -2.27 -10.16
N ASP A 133 3.72 -1.27 -9.66
CA ASP A 133 5.10 -0.91 -9.99
C ASP A 133 6.08 -1.20 -8.84
N CYS A 134 5.61 -1.81 -7.76
CA CYS A 134 6.44 -2.28 -6.66
C CYS A 134 7.02 -3.66 -6.94
N PHE A 135 8.28 -3.89 -6.55
CA PHE A 135 8.94 -5.19 -6.57
C PHE A 135 9.35 -5.58 -5.16
N PHE A 136 8.91 -6.76 -4.73
CA PHE A 136 9.30 -7.31 -3.45
C PHE A 136 10.67 -7.97 -3.56
N LEU A 137 11.55 -7.66 -2.63
CA LEU A 137 12.90 -8.24 -2.53
C LEU A 137 13.07 -9.07 -1.26
N LYS A 138 12.11 -8.96 -0.33
CA LYS A 138 12.09 -9.70 0.93
C LYS A 138 10.65 -9.92 1.37
N SER A 139 10.46 -10.88 2.28
CA SER A 139 9.17 -11.10 2.93
C SER A 139 8.79 -9.93 3.86
N PHE A 140 7.50 -9.59 3.89
CA PHE A 140 6.93 -8.60 4.80
C PHE A 140 6.48 -9.20 6.15
N GLU A 141 6.63 -10.50 6.36
CA GLU A 141 6.29 -11.17 7.63
C GLU A 141 6.84 -10.43 8.87
N PRO A 142 8.11 -10.00 8.90
CA PRO A 142 8.62 -9.24 10.03
C PRO A 142 7.90 -7.91 10.27
N LEU A 143 7.44 -7.23 9.20
CA LEU A 143 6.65 -5.99 9.33
C LEU A 143 5.28 -6.30 9.94
N PHE A 144 4.61 -7.33 9.46
CA PHE A 144 3.30 -7.72 9.97
C PHE A 144 3.35 -8.13 11.43
N PHE A 145 4.37 -8.88 11.83
CA PHE A 145 4.55 -9.30 13.23
C PHE A 145 4.79 -8.10 14.16
N ASN A 146 5.72 -7.21 13.78
CA ASN A 146 6.15 -6.12 14.66
C ASN A 146 5.15 -4.95 14.67
N PHE A 147 4.38 -4.75 13.60
CA PHE A 147 3.47 -3.60 13.44
C PHE A 147 2.01 -4.00 13.25
N LYS A 148 1.60 -5.17 13.74
CA LYS A 148 0.26 -5.74 13.53
C LYS A 148 -0.90 -4.84 13.97
N ASN A 149 -0.69 -3.96 14.95
CA ASN A 149 -1.70 -3.05 15.46
C ASN A 149 -1.60 -1.63 14.88
N GLU A 150 -0.70 -1.42 13.93
CA GLU A 150 -0.46 -0.12 13.32
C GLU A 150 -1.00 -0.08 11.90
N ILE A 151 -1.37 1.12 11.47
CA ILE A 151 -1.57 1.41 10.06
C ILE A 151 -0.25 1.95 9.54
N CYS A 152 0.38 1.25 8.57
CA CYS A 152 1.69 1.64 8.09
C CYS A 152 1.64 2.16 6.66
N VAL A 153 2.36 3.24 6.44
CA VAL A 153 2.71 3.81 5.15
C VAL A 153 4.21 4.09 5.14
N TYR A 154 4.81 4.40 4.00
CA TYR A 154 6.21 4.81 4.01
C TYR A 154 6.36 6.27 3.60
N ARG A 155 7.58 6.82 3.67
CA ARG A 155 7.88 8.20 3.31
C ARG A 155 9.02 8.26 2.31
N TRP A 156 8.99 9.23 1.44
CA TRP A 156 10.19 9.71 0.74
C TRP A 156 10.95 10.69 1.61
N GLU A 157 12.25 10.60 1.64
CA GLU A 157 13.07 11.34 2.59
C GLU A 157 12.91 12.87 2.47
N TYR A 158 12.89 13.38 1.25
CA TYR A 158 12.79 14.80 0.96
C TYR A 158 11.35 15.32 0.73
N LYS A 159 10.33 14.47 0.86
CA LYS A 159 8.94 14.91 0.76
C LYS A 159 8.33 15.15 2.14
N MET A 160 7.51 16.18 2.21
CA MET A 160 6.79 16.54 3.44
C MET A 160 5.53 15.70 3.69
N TYR A 161 5.23 14.75 2.83
CA TYR A 161 4.08 13.86 2.92
C TYR A 161 4.50 12.41 2.69
N PRO A 162 3.79 11.43 3.30
CA PRO A 162 4.07 10.02 3.08
C PRO A 162 3.63 9.57 1.68
N ASN A 163 4.18 8.43 1.27
CA ASN A 163 3.75 7.67 0.12
C ASN A 163 2.87 6.51 0.57
N ASN A 164 1.92 6.13 -0.24
CA ASN A 164 0.97 5.05 0.04
C ASN A 164 1.00 3.92 -1.02
N ALA A 165 2.07 3.84 -1.82
CA ALA A 165 2.26 2.73 -2.75
C ALA A 165 2.40 1.38 -2.03
N ILE A 166 2.89 1.39 -0.78
CA ILE A 166 2.75 0.31 0.19
C ILE A 166 1.93 0.84 1.36
N PHE A 167 0.83 0.15 1.66
CA PHE A 167 -0.07 0.55 2.74
C PHE A 167 -0.53 -0.70 3.49
N ILE A 168 -0.23 -0.78 4.79
CA ILE A 168 -0.52 -1.94 5.62
C ILE A 168 -1.59 -1.54 6.65
N CYS A 169 -2.67 -2.30 6.68
CA CYS A 169 -3.68 -2.26 7.74
C CYS A 169 -4.23 -3.69 7.89
N LEU A 170 -3.69 -4.46 8.81
CA LEU A 170 -3.98 -5.90 8.89
C LEU A 170 -5.40 -6.18 9.39
N GLU A 171 -5.96 -5.29 10.22
CA GLU A 171 -7.29 -5.45 10.80
C GLU A 171 -8.37 -4.95 9.84
N PRO A 172 -9.31 -5.82 9.38
CA PRO A 172 -10.48 -5.37 8.64
C PRO A 172 -11.41 -4.57 9.54
N LYS A 173 -12.11 -3.59 8.97
CA LYS A 173 -13.01 -2.68 9.68
C LYS A 173 -12.35 -1.90 10.83
N SER A 174 -11.07 -1.63 10.68
CA SER A 174 -10.28 -0.88 11.66
C SER A 174 -10.88 0.50 11.90
N SER A 175 -11.19 0.81 13.16
CA SER A 175 -11.68 2.14 13.55
C SER A 175 -10.64 3.23 13.31
N LYS A 176 -9.34 2.90 13.43
CA LYS A 176 -8.25 3.81 13.07
C LYS A 176 -8.29 4.16 11.58
N LEU A 177 -8.52 3.17 10.70
CA LEU A 177 -8.60 3.41 9.27
C LEU A 177 -9.86 4.20 8.89
N GLU A 178 -11.00 3.94 9.53
CA GLU A 178 -12.22 4.73 9.33
C GLU A 178 -12.04 6.19 9.74
N ASN A 179 -11.37 6.45 10.87
CA ASN A 179 -11.03 7.79 11.29
C ASN A 179 -10.12 8.51 10.27
N ASN A 180 -9.17 7.79 9.69
CA ASN A 180 -8.32 8.33 8.64
C ASN A 180 -9.11 8.64 7.35
N ILE A 181 -10.04 7.77 6.95
CA ILE A 181 -10.95 8.02 5.82
C ILE A 181 -11.80 9.27 6.09
N ASN A 182 -12.37 9.39 7.28
CA ASN A 182 -13.12 10.57 7.70
C ASN A 182 -12.29 11.85 7.63
N PHE A 183 -11.02 11.78 8.03
CA PHE A 183 -10.11 12.92 7.93
C PHE A 183 -9.89 13.35 6.47
N PHE A 184 -9.68 12.39 5.55
CA PHE A 184 -9.55 12.69 4.13
C PHE A 184 -10.83 13.33 3.56
N ILE A 185 -12.01 12.82 3.94
CA ILE A 185 -13.30 13.38 3.52
C ILE A 185 -13.47 14.83 3.99
N LYS A 186 -13.21 15.10 5.26
CA LYS A 186 -13.34 16.45 5.85
C LYS A 186 -12.44 17.47 5.17
N ASN A 187 -11.24 17.06 4.79
CA ASN A 187 -10.30 17.96 4.13
C ASN A 187 -10.58 18.15 2.64
N ASN A 188 -11.54 17.38 2.07
CA ASN A 188 -12.11 17.50 0.71
C ASN A 188 -11.11 17.77 -0.42
N LYS A 189 -9.89 17.22 -0.32
CA LYS A 189 -8.81 17.46 -1.28
C LYS A 189 -8.32 16.20 -1.97
N GLY A 190 -9.05 15.09 -1.79
CA GLY A 190 -8.71 13.76 -2.29
C GLY A 190 -8.15 12.85 -1.21
N PHE A 191 -8.01 11.57 -1.53
CA PHE A 191 -7.63 10.52 -0.59
C PHE A 191 -6.13 10.22 -0.56
N GLY A 192 -5.35 10.85 -1.44
CA GLY A 192 -3.89 10.76 -1.45
C GLY A 192 -3.23 11.82 -0.60
N PHE A 193 -2.12 11.48 0.05
CA PHE A 193 -1.40 12.40 0.94
C PHE A 193 -0.94 13.67 0.23
N GLN A 194 -0.43 13.55 -0.99
CA GLN A 194 0.02 14.69 -1.77
C GLN A 194 -1.10 15.69 -2.06
N LYS A 195 -2.28 15.20 -2.45
CA LYS A 195 -3.44 16.06 -2.76
C LYS A 195 -4.01 16.73 -1.54
N SER A 196 -4.04 16.00 -0.45
CA SER A 196 -4.57 16.49 0.83
C SER A 196 -3.60 17.45 1.55
N LYS A 197 -2.40 17.66 1.00
CA LYS A 197 -1.31 18.44 1.65
C LYS A 197 -1.03 17.97 3.08
N ILE A 198 -1.19 16.67 3.31
CA ILE A 198 -0.98 16.05 4.60
C ILE A 198 0.52 15.86 4.79
N THR A 199 1.07 16.43 5.84
CA THR A 199 2.48 16.33 6.21
C THR A 199 2.70 15.31 7.32
N PHE A 200 3.95 14.91 7.55
CA PHE A 200 4.32 14.04 8.67
C PHE A 200 3.92 14.60 10.04
N ASN A 201 3.76 15.91 10.16
CA ASN A 201 3.39 16.56 11.41
C ASN A 201 1.89 16.48 11.74
N THR A 202 1.08 15.89 10.85
CA THR A 202 -0.36 15.73 11.09
C THR A 202 -0.59 14.70 12.18
N LYS A 203 -0.97 15.14 13.37
CA LYS A 203 -1.27 14.27 14.52
C LYS A 203 -2.63 13.58 14.40
N GLU A 204 -3.53 14.10 13.58
CA GLU A 204 -4.90 13.61 13.42
C GLU A 204 -4.98 12.26 12.71
N LEU A 205 -3.95 11.89 11.93
CA LEU A 205 -3.86 10.59 11.30
C LEU A 205 -3.11 9.62 12.21
N ASP A 206 -3.79 8.57 12.63
CA ASP A 206 -3.20 7.47 13.40
C ASP A 206 -2.51 6.49 12.46
N MET A 207 -1.31 6.85 12.02
CA MET A 207 -0.49 6.05 11.10
C MET A 207 0.98 6.06 11.53
N LEU A 208 1.64 4.91 11.35
CA LEU A 208 3.07 4.75 11.45
C LEU A 208 3.72 4.96 10.09
N VAL A 209 4.68 5.87 10.02
CA VAL A 209 5.43 6.16 8.80
C VAL A 209 6.75 5.44 8.84
N LEU A 210 6.91 4.46 7.96
CA LEU A 210 8.12 3.65 7.80
C LEU A 210 9.16 4.37 6.94
N PRO A 211 10.45 4.04 7.07
CA PRO A 211 11.50 4.67 6.27
C PRO A 211 11.43 4.26 4.79
N CYS A 212 11.75 5.17 3.91
CA CYS A 212 11.79 4.93 2.47
C CYS A 212 12.89 3.93 2.08
N SER A 213 13.99 3.88 2.82
CA SER A 213 15.07 2.90 2.59
C SER A 213 14.62 1.45 2.60
N TRP A 214 13.45 1.15 3.17
CA TRP A 214 12.90 -0.21 3.18
C TRP A 214 12.10 -0.57 1.92
N PHE A 215 11.64 0.45 1.16
CA PHE A 215 10.70 0.26 0.06
C PHE A 215 11.18 0.88 -1.25
N ASP A 216 11.86 2.01 -1.19
CA ASP A 216 12.20 2.81 -2.35
C ASP A 216 13.53 3.55 -2.14
N GLY A 217 14.62 2.81 -2.29
CA GLY A 217 15.96 3.33 -2.01
C GLY A 217 16.42 4.43 -2.95
N SER A 218 15.80 4.60 -4.13
CA SER A 218 16.15 5.65 -5.08
C SER A 218 15.75 7.05 -4.62
N TRP A 219 14.89 7.15 -3.60
CA TRP A 219 14.40 8.40 -3.03
C TRP A 219 15.07 8.80 -1.71
N ILE A 220 16.23 8.22 -1.44
CA ILE A 220 17.09 8.59 -0.33
C ILE A 220 18.05 9.68 -0.81
N GLU A 221 18.07 10.83 -0.16
CA GLU A 221 19.17 11.79 -0.28
C GLU A 221 20.41 11.20 0.41
N ASN A 222 21.14 10.38 -0.31
CA ASN A 222 22.24 9.62 0.26
C ASN A 222 23.58 10.11 -0.27
N PRO A 223 24.60 10.29 0.60
CA PRO A 223 26.00 10.50 0.20
C PRO A 223 26.58 9.34 -0.63
N TYR A 224 25.97 8.17 -0.62
CA TYR A 224 26.42 7.00 -1.40
C TYR A 224 25.92 6.98 -2.86
N ASN A 225 25.27 8.04 -3.32
CA ASN A 225 24.95 8.29 -4.73
C ASN A 225 24.35 7.06 -5.47
N ILE A 226 23.18 6.61 -5.02
CA ILE A 226 22.46 5.49 -5.67
C ILE A 226 21.93 5.88 -7.07
N THR A 227 22.21 7.07 -7.56
CA THR A 227 21.89 7.52 -8.92
C THR A 227 22.55 6.70 -10.03
N GLN A 228 23.45 5.77 -9.70
CA GLN A 228 24.08 4.85 -10.67
C GLN A 228 23.19 3.70 -11.14
N TRP A 229 21.95 3.58 -10.64
CA TRP A 229 21.02 2.53 -11.09
C TRP A 229 20.20 2.92 -12.33
N ASN A 230 20.39 4.12 -12.87
CA ASN A 230 19.73 4.63 -14.07
C ASN A 230 20.58 4.62 -15.34
N SER A 231 21.64 3.81 -15.39
CA SER A 231 22.46 3.63 -16.59
C SER A 231 22.35 2.22 -17.14
#